data_bce3cc76dab45b76c0f06fe716ed2629
#
_entry.id   bce3cc76dab45b76c0f06fe716ed2629
#
_cell.length_a   1.000
_cell.length_b   1.000
_cell.length_c   1.000
_cell.angle_alpha   90.00
_cell.angle_beta   90.00
_cell.angle_gamma   90.00
#
_symmetry.space_group_name_H-M   'P 1'
#
loop_
_entity.id
_entity.type
_entity.pdbx_description
1 polymer ?
#
loop_
_entity_poly.entity_id
_entity_poly.type
_entity_poly.pdbx_seq_one_letter_code
_entity_poly.pdbx_strand_id
1 'polypeptide(L)'
;MPKREDIKKVLVIGSGPIVIGQAAEFDYAGTQACRALQEEGVEVVLVNSNPATIMTDKDIADKVYIEPLTASVIEKIIEKEKPDSILPTLGGQAALNLAMELVESGYLEKSGVKLIGTSPSTIKKAEDRLEFQQTMEKIGEPIAAGQVVKTVEDGVEFAKVIGYPAVLRPAYTLGGSGGGIAHNQEELETILENGLRLSRVGEVLVERYIGGWKEVEYEVMRDENGTCITICNMENIDPEIGRASCR
;
A
#
# COMPACT_ATOMS: atom_id res chain seq x y z
N MET A 1 5.34 15.98 -19.53
CA MET A 1 4.02 15.55 -20.05
C MET A 1 3.09 16.75 -20.00
N PRO A 2 2.20 16.96 -20.98
CA PRO A 2 1.27 18.06 -20.88
C PRO A 2 0.30 17.83 -19.72
N LYS A 3 -0.11 18.94 -19.07
CA LYS A 3 -1.13 18.94 -18.01
C LYS A 3 -2.44 18.35 -18.54
N ARG A 4 -3.14 17.61 -17.70
CA ARG A 4 -4.49 17.10 -17.99
C ARG A 4 -5.51 18.23 -17.80
N GLU A 5 -6.10 18.71 -18.88
CA GLU A 5 -7.08 19.79 -18.87
C GLU A 5 -8.44 19.40 -18.23
N ASP A 6 -8.70 18.10 -18.13
CA ASP A 6 -9.93 17.56 -17.52
C ASP A 6 -9.87 17.49 -15.99
N ILE A 7 -8.70 17.71 -15.38
CA ILE A 7 -8.52 17.71 -13.92
C ILE A 7 -8.36 19.14 -13.42
N LYS A 8 -9.33 19.59 -12.63
CA LYS A 8 -9.37 20.96 -12.08
C LYS A 8 -9.39 20.97 -10.56
N LYS A 9 -9.98 19.96 -9.94
CA LYS A 9 -10.09 19.81 -8.48
C LYS A 9 -9.82 18.38 -8.07
N VAL A 10 -8.88 18.19 -7.16
CA VAL A 10 -8.46 16.87 -6.66
C VAL A 10 -8.70 16.78 -5.15
N LEU A 11 -9.31 15.67 -4.71
CA LEU A 11 -9.35 15.29 -3.31
C LEU A 11 -8.16 14.38 -2.99
N VAL A 12 -7.23 14.88 -2.19
CA VAL A 12 -6.07 14.11 -1.68
C VAL A 12 -6.47 13.46 -0.36
N ILE A 13 -6.26 12.14 -0.26
CA ILE A 13 -6.53 11.40 0.97
C ILE A 13 -5.20 11.18 1.70
N GLY A 14 -5.13 11.68 2.93
CA GLY A 14 -3.96 11.52 3.78
C GLY A 14 -3.87 10.14 4.44
N SER A 15 -2.81 9.93 5.19
CA SER A 15 -2.44 8.62 5.77
C SER A 15 -3.12 8.29 7.10
N GLY A 16 -3.87 9.23 7.66
CA GLY A 16 -4.49 9.05 8.98
C GLY A 16 -3.48 9.12 10.13
N PRO A 17 -3.79 8.52 11.28
CA PRO A 17 -2.86 8.43 12.39
C PRO A 17 -1.71 7.50 12.02
N ILE A 18 -0.48 8.01 12.11
CA ILE A 18 0.73 7.35 11.63
C ILE A 18 1.52 6.80 12.81
N VAL A 19 2.10 5.63 12.62
CA VAL A 19 3.11 5.07 13.52
C VAL A 19 4.43 5.81 13.32
N ILE A 20 5.15 6.09 14.41
CA ILE A 20 6.49 6.70 14.38
C ILE A 20 7.38 5.92 13.39
N GLY A 21 8.01 6.63 12.45
CA GLY A 21 8.84 6.05 11.39
C GLY A 21 8.19 6.10 9.99
N GLN A 22 6.88 5.96 9.89
CA GLN A 22 6.15 6.16 8.63
C GLN A 22 5.70 7.62 8.44
N ALA A 23 5.63 8.38 9.52
CA ALA A 23 5.13 9.75 9.54
C ALA A 23 5.85 10.66 8.55
N ALA A 24 7.18 10.64 8.54
CA ALA A 24 7.98 11.53 7.70
C ALA A 24 7.77 11.27 6.20
N GLU A 25 7.66 10.02 5.81
CA GLU A 25 7.45 9.62 4.41
C GLU A 25 6.10 10.10 3.89
N PHE A 26 5.01 9.72 4.57
CA PHE A 26 3.65 10.04 4.12
C PHE A 26 3.32 11.52 4.26
N ASP A 27 3.77 12.17 5.33
CA ASP A 27 3.56 13.61 5.52
C ASP A 27 4.25 14.41 4.42
N TYR A 28 5.48 14.06 4.09
CA TYR A 28 6.24 14.71 3.02
C TYR A 28 5.62 14.43 1.65
N ALA A 29 5.34 13.17 1.33
CA ALA A 29 4.79 12.78 0.03
C ALA A 29 3.43 13.45 -0.23
N GLY A 30 2.52 13.44 0.74
CA GLY A 30 1.22 14.08 0.63
C GLY A 30 1.31 15.59 0.51
N THR A 31 2.20 16.23 1.27
CA THR A 31 2.45 17.68 1.18
C THR A 31 2.99 18.05 -0.20
N GLN A 32 3.96 17.31 -0.73
CA GLN A 32 4.51 17.57 -2.05
C GLN A 32 3.49 17.35 -3.17
N ALA A 33 2.61 16.37 -3.03
CA ALA A 33 1.51 16.17 -3.98
C ALA A 33 0.56 17.38 -4.01
N CYS A 34 0.17 17.88 -2.85
CA CYS A 34 -0.68 19.08 -2.78
C CYS A 34 -0.02 20.27 -3.47
N ARG A 35 1.26 20.51 -3.19
CA ARG A 35 2.03 21.59 -3.82
C ARG A 35 2.16 21.42 -5.32
N ALA A 36 2.52 20.23 -5.79
CA ALA A 36 2.65 19.95 -7.21
C ALA A 36 1.33 20.16 -7.97
N LEU A 37 0.20 19.75 -7.39
CA LEU A 37 -1.11 19.98 -7.97
C LEU A 37 -1.45 21.48 -8.02
N GLN A 38 -1.15 22.24 -6.97
CA GLN A 38 -1.37 23.69 -6.93
C GLN A 38 -0.47 24.44 -7.94
N GLU A 39 0.79 24.03 -8.09
CA GLU A 39 1.72 24.59 -9.10
C GLU A 39 1.18 24.38 -10.52
N GLU A 40 0.49 23.28 -10.75
CA GLU A 40 -0.23 23.02 -12.02
C GLU A 40 -1.58 23.76 -12.12
N GLY A 41 -1.95 24.55 -11.11
CA GLY A 41 -3.21 25.31 -11.06
C GLY A 41 -4.44 24.42 -10.86
N VAL A 42 -4.29 23.31 -10.16
CA VAL A 42 -5.38 22.42 -9.74
C VAL A 42 -5.81 22.79 -8.32
N GLU A 43 -7.11 22.95 -8.07
CA GLU A 43 -7.65 23.15 -6.72
C GLU A 43 -7.49 21.87 -5.91
N VAL A 44 -6.93 21.98 -4.71
CA VAL A 44 -6.65 20.83 -3.84
C VAL A 44 -7.55 20.84 -2.61
N VAL A 45 -8.29 19.77 -2.42
CA VAL A 45 -9.00 19.47 -1.19
C VAL A 45 -8.24 18.34 -0.50
N LEU A 46 -7.83 18.53 0.73
CA LEU A 46 -7.13 17.52 1.52
C LEU A 46 -8.02 17.00 2.64
N VAL A 47 -8.04 15.70 2.87
CA VAL A 47 -8.63 15.09 4.07
C VAL A 47 -7.60 14.24 4.79
N ASN A 48 -7.45 14.45 6.09
CA ASN A 48 -6.62 13.62 6.96
C ASN A 48 -7.19 13.64 8.39
N SER A 49 -7.13 12.51 9.09
CA SER A 49 -7.61 12.43 10.47
C SER A 49 -6.59 12.89 11.52
N ASN A 50 -5.33 13.06 11.14
CA ASN A 50 -4.28 13.53 12.05
C ASN A 50 -4.14 15.04 12.00
N PRO A 51 -4.45 15.77 13.08
CA PRO A 51 -4.28 17.23 13.13
C PRO A 51 -2.83 17.68 13.37
N ALA A 52 -1.94 16.75 13.72
CA ALA A 52 -0.56 17.06 14.11
C ALA A 52 0.47 16.80 13.00
N THR A 53 0.07 16.83 11.75
CA THR A 53 0.92 16.65 10.58
C THR A 53 1.06 17.95 9.80
N ILE A 54 2.22 18.14 9.14
CA ILE A 54 2.43 19.29 8.23
C ILE A 54 1.42 19.28 7.07
N MET A 55 0.93 18.09 6.68
CA MET A 55 -0.05 17.94 5.62
C MET A 55 -1.38 18.66 5.92
N THR A 56 -1.78 18.73 7.20
CA THR A 56 -3.01 19.42 7.61
C THR A 56 -2.83 20.91 7.95
N ASP A 57 -1.66 21.47 7.69
CA ASP A 57 -1.48 22.91 7.75
C ASP A 57 -2.39 23.59 6.70
N LYS A 58 -3.02 24.68 7.11
CA LYS A 58 -4.01 25.42 6.31
C LYS A 58 -3.46 25.97 4.98
N ASP A 59 -2.12 26.12 4.88
CA ASP A 59 -1.46 26.68 3.70
C ASP A 59 -1.01 25.58 2.71
N ILE A 60 -1.28 24.29 2.99
CA ILE A 60 -0.87 23.16 2.14
C ILE A 60 -1.88 22.84 1.05
N ALA A 61 -3.16 23.07 1.30
CA ALA A 61 -4.24 22.83 0.33
C ALA A 61 -5.25 23.97 0.37
N ASP A 62 -6.03 24.13 -0.70
CA ASP A 62 -7.08 25.17 -0.77
C ASP A 62 -8.16 24.92 0.27
N LYS A 63 -8.41 23.64 0.61
CA LYS A 63 -9.30 23.24 1.70
C LYS A 63 -8.73 22.03 2.44
N VAL A 64 -8.73 22.10 3.76
CA VAL A 64 -8.26 21.02 4.64
C VAL A 64 -9.42 20.54 5.52
N TYR A 65 -9.67 19.24 5.47
CA TYR A 65 -10.63 18.53 6.31
C TYR A 65 -9.87 17.68 7.33
N ILE A 66 -10.06 17.96 8.62
CA ILE A 66 -9.53 17.14 9.71
C ILE A 66 -10.70 16.27 10.18
N GLU A 67 -10.88 15.13 9.51
CA GLU A 67 -12.03 14.25 9.68
C GLU A 67 -11.60 12.77 9.68
N PRO A 68 -12.38 11.87 10.27
CA PRO A 68 -12.11 10.44 10.20
C PRO A 68 -12.05 9.94 8.75
N LEU A 69 -11.05 9.11 8.46
CA LEU A 69 -10.88 8.48 7.14
C LEU A 69 -11.82 7.26 7.02
N THR A 70 -13.09 7.52 6.74
CA THR A 70 -14.13 6.53 6.47
C THR A 70 -14.85 6.82 5.17
N ALA A 71 -15.38 5.80 4.50
CA ALA A 71 -16.08 5.96 3.22
C ALA A 71 -17.20 7.01 3.35
N SER A 72 -18.02 6.93 4.40
CA SER A 72 -19.15 7.86 4.61
C SER A 72 -18.72 9.31 4.78
N VAL A 73 -17.55 9.59 5.33
CA VAL A 73 -17.01 10.96 5.45
C VAL A 73 -16.49 11.43 4.09
N ILE A 74 -15.75 10.57 3.38
CA ILE A 74 -15.22 10.89 2.05
C ILE A 74 -16.37 11.16 1.07
N GLU A 75 -17.41 10.36 1.09
CA GLU A 75 -18.62 10.57 0.27
C GLU A 75 -19.23 11.95 0.50
N LYS A 76 -19.40 12.37 1.77
CA LYS A 76 -19.90 13.71 2.11
C LYS A 76 -18.98 14.85 1.64
N ILE A 77 -17.66 14.64 1.72
CA ILE A 77 -16.69 15.62 1.21
C ILE A 77 -16.79 15.71 -0.33
N ILE A 78 -16.91 14.57 -1.01
CA ILE A 78 -17.09 14.52 -2.47
C ILE A 78 -18.39 15.24 -2.88
N GLU A 79 -19.50 14.98 -2.20
CA GLU A 79 -20.79 15.64 -2.48
C GLU A 79 -20.72 17.15 -2.30
N LYS A 80 -19.99 17.62 -1.27
CA LYS A 80 -19.84 19.04 -0.95
C LYS A 80 -18.86 19.75 -1.88
N GLU A 81 -17.69 19.17 -2.09
CA GLU A 81 -16.58 19.80 -2.81
C GLU A 81 -16.61 19.54 -4.32
N LYS A 82 -17.24 18.43 -4.76
CA LYS A 82 -17.37 18.00 -6.15
C LYS A 82 -16.03 17.96 -6.88
N PRO A 83 -15.03 17.22 -6.37
CA PRO A 83 -13.76 17.08 -7.05
C PRO A 83 -13.92 16.25 -8.34
N ASP A 84 -13.06 16.48 -9.32
CA ASP A 84 -13.01 15.70 -10.55
C ASP A 84 -12.38 14.32 -10.30
N SER A 85 -11.47 14.28 -9.31
CA SER A 85 -10.67 13.10 -9.04
C SER A 85 -10.30 12.97 -7.56
N ILE A 86 -9.95 11.73 -7.16
CA ILE A 86 -9.33 11.42 -5.87
C ILE A 86 -7.92 10.89 -6.08
N LEU A 87 -7.00 11.26 -5.17
CA LEU A 87 -5.61 10.80 -5.16
C LEU A 87 -5.30 10.13 -3.81
N PRO A 88 -5.35 8.80 -3.72
CA PRO A 88 -5.10 8.07 -2.47
C PRO A 88 -3.66 7.57 -2.32
N THR A 89 -2.89 7.49 -3.40
CA THR A 89 -1.61 6.75 -3.43
C THR A 89 -0.54 7.28 -2.48
N LEU A 90 -0.69 8.52 -2.01
CA LEU A 90 0.26 9.18 -1.11
C LEU A 90 -0.18 9.16 0.36
N GLY A 91 -1.28 8.50 0.66
CA GLY A 91 -1.82 8.36 2.01
C GLY A 91 -1.60 6.98 2.64
N GLY A 92 -0.69 6.18 2.09
CA GLY A 92 -0.39 4.83 2.58
C GLY A 92 -1.57 3.87 2.49
N GLN A 93 -1.46 2.74 3.21
CA GLN A 93 -2.45 1.66 3.16
C GLN A 93 -3.86 2.10 3.55
N ALA A 94 -3.98 3.02 4.52
CA ALA A 94 -5.29 3.51 4.95
C ALA A 94 -6.05 4.19 3.80
N ALA A 95 -5.37 5.04 3.04
CA ALA A 95 -5.98 5.73 1.91
C ALA A 95 -6.25 4.79 0.73
N LEU A 96 -5.37 3.84 0.45
CA LEU A 96 -5.57 2.83 -0.59
C LEU A 96 -6.77 1.93 -0.29
N ASN A 97 -6.88 1.41 0.94
CA ASN A 97 -8.02 0.60 1.36
C ASN A 97 -9.34 1.37 1.24
N LEU A 98 -9.34 2.64 1.66
CA LEU A 98 -10.52 3.50 1.58
C LEU A 98 -10.91 3.78 0.12
N ALA A 99 -9.94 4.01 -0.77
CA ALA A 99 -10.19 4.17 -2.19
C ALA A 99 -10.78 2.90 -2.82
N MET A 100 -10.28 1.72 -2.44
CA MET A 100 -10.82 0.45 -2.90
C MET A 100 -12.25 0.22 -2.41
N GLU A 101 -12.56 0.56 -1.14
CA GLU A 101 -13.92 0.52 -0.61
C GLU A 101 -14.89 1.40 -1.42
N LEU A 102 -14.48 2.62 -1.78
CA LEU A 102 -15.28 3.53 -2.61
C LEU A 102 -15.46 3.02 -4.05
N VAL A 103 -14.48 2.31 -4.60
CA VAL A 103 -14.58 1.67 -5.92
C VAL A 103 -15.55 0.49 -5.86
N GLU A 104 -15.37 -0.42 -4.90
CA GLU A 104 -16.14 -1.65 -4.76
C GLU A 104 -17.62 -1.37 -4.42
N SER A 105 -17.91 -0.31 -3.67
CA SER A 105 -19.28 0.16 -3.43
C SER A 105 -19.96 0.75 -4.67
N GLY A 106 -19.20 1.01 -5.73
CA GLY A 106 -19.68 1.69 -6.94
C GLY A 106 -19.92 3.19 -6.77
N TYR A 107 -19.48 3.76 -5.63
CA TYR A 107 -19.72 5.18 -5.34
C TYR A 107 -18.96 6.10 -6.31
N LEU A 108 -17.69 5.80 -6.62
CA LEU A 108 -16.89 6.62 -7.54
C LEU A 108 -17.50 6.64 -8.94
N GLU A 109 -18.00 5.52 -9.43
CA GLU A 109 -18.70 5.45 -10.73
C GLU A 109 -19.96 6.31 -10.74
N LYS A 110 -20.79 6.21 -9.69
CA LYS A 110 -22.02 6.99 -9.55
C LYS A 110 -21.78 8.49 -9.43
N SER A 111 -20.74 8.90 -8.71
CA SER A 111 -20.38 10.31 -8.51
C SER A 111 -19.65 10.92 -9.70
N GLY A 112 -19.14 10.09 -10.63
CA GLY A 112 -18.32 10.52 -11.76
C GLY A 112 -16.90 10.94 -11.36
N VAL A 113 -16.48 10.68 -10.12
CA VAL A 113 -15.15 11.02 -9.62
C VAL A 113 -14.14 9.95 -10.03
N LYS A 114 -13.03 10.37 -10.63
CA LYS A 114 -12.01 9.46 -11.13
C LYS A 114 -10.96 9.17 -10.06
N LEU A 115 -10.52 7.92 -9.97
CA LEU A 115 -9.33 7.58 -9.21
C LEU A 115 -8.10 7.90 -10.09
N ILE A 116 -7.20 8.73 -9.59
CA ILE A 116 -5.93 9.06 -10.25
C ILE A 116 -4.73 8.50 -9.48
N GLY A 117 -3.60 8.41 -10.16
CA GLY A 117 -2.42 7.69 -9.67
C GLY A 117 -2.46 6.24 -10.16
N THR A 118 -2.59 5.29 -9.24
CA THR A 118 -2.63 3.87 -9.57
C THR A 118 -4.05 3.37 -9.80
N SER A 119 -4.28 2.59 -10.86
CA SER A 119 -5.61 2.04 -11.16
C SER A 119 -6.07 1.03 -10.09
N PRO A 120 -7.39 0.88 -9.85
CA PRO A 120 -7.92 -0.09 -8.88
C PRO A 120 -7.45 -1.53 -9.15
N SER A 121 -7.40 -1.93 -10.41
CA SER A 121 -6.92 -3.26 -10.80
C SER A 121 -5.44 -3.47 -10.50
N THR A 122 -4.64 -2.42 -10.60
CA THR A 122 -3.21 -2.46 -10.27
C THR A 122 -2.99 -2.48 -8.76
N ILE A 123 -3.77 -1.69 -8.01
CA ILE A 123 -3.75 -1.72 -6.54
C ILE A 123 -4.05 -3.13 -6.06
N LYS A 124 -5.11 -3.77 -6.56
CA LYS A 124 -5.47 -5.14 -6.20
C LYS A 124 -4.34 -6.13 -6.48
N LYS A 125 -3.74 -6.06 -7.68
CA LYS A 125 -2.61 -6.94 -8.05
C LYS A 125 -1.37 -6.73 -7.19
N ALA A 126 -1.12 -5.52 -6.71
CA ALA A 126 0.03 -5.22 -5.86
C ALA A 126 -0.20 -5.63 -4.40
N GLU A 127 -1.43 -5.44 -3.90
CA GLU A 127 -1.75 -5.66 -2.49
C GLU A 127 -2.14 -7.12 -2.18
N ASP A 128 -2.81 -7.79 -3.13
CA ASP A 128 -3.18 -9.20 -2.98
C ASP A 128 -2.00 -10.09 -3.38
N ARG A 129 -1.52 -10.89 -2.42
CA ARG A 129 -0.33 -11.73 -2.60
C ARG A 129 -0.50 -12.78 -3.70
N LEU A 130 -1.70 -13.37 -3.81
CA LEU A 130 -1.97 -14.37 -4.83
C LEU A 130 -2.05 -13.73 -6.22
N GLU A 131 -2.72 -12.59 -6.34
CA GLU A 131 -2.78 -11.81 -7.58
C GLU A 131 -1.40 -11.32 -8.01
N PHE A 132 -0.56 -10.90 -7.05
CA PHE A 132 0.82 -10.51 -7.29
C PHE A 132 1.64 -11.69 -7.83
N GLN A 133 1.59 -12.84 -7.14
CA GLN A 133 2.28 -14.05 -7.58
C GLN A 133 1.89 -14.44 -8.99
N GLN A 134 0.60 -14.55 -9.28
CA GLN A 134 0.08 -14.88 -10.61
C GLN A 134 0.51 -13.86 -11.67
N THR A 135 0.60 -12.58 -11.28
CA THR A 135 1.05 -11.52 -12.17
C THR A 135 2.53 -11.69 -12.52
N MET A 136 3.39 -11.98 -11.52
CA MET A 136 4.82 -12.24 -11.74
C MET A 136 5.04 -13.48 -12.60
N GLU A 137 4.36 -14.58 -12.30
CA GLU A 137 4.42 -15.81 -13.12
C GLU A 137 4.01 -15.55 -14.58
N LYS A 138 2.94 -14.76 -14.79
CA LYS A 138 2.47 -14.42 -16.13
C LYS A 138 3.46 -13.61 -16.96
N ILE A 139 4.23 -12.73 -16.32
CA ILE A 139 5.26 -11.92 -17.00
C ILE A 139 6.62 -12.62 -17.03
N GLY A 140 6.76 -13.81 -16.42
CA GLY A 140 7.98 -14.62 -16.42
C GLY A 140 9.03 -14.14 -15.42
N GLU A 141 8.65 -13.33 -14.44
CA GLU A 141 9.56 -12.87 -13.40
C GLU A 141 9.60 -13.84 -12.22
N PRO A 142 10.79 -14.15 -11.69
CA PRO A 142 10.93 -15.05 -10.56
C PRO A 142 10.42 -14.38 -9.27
N ILE A 143 9.76 -15.19 -8.46
CA ILE A 143 9.37 -14.85 -7.09
C ILE A 143 9.99 -15.81 -6.09
N ALA A 144 10.09 -15.41 -4.83
CA ALA A 144 10.42 -16.33 -3.77
C ALA A 144 9.34 -17.43 -3.70
N ALA A 145 9.76 -18.69 -3.67
CA ALA A 145 8.82 -19.79 -3.52
C ALA A 145 8.04 -19.62 -2.20
N GLY A 146 6.74 -19.52 -2.30
CA GLY A 146 5.85 -19.28 -1.16
C GLY A 146 4.50 -19.98 -1.32
N GLN A 147 3.88 -20.31 -0.19
CA GLN A 147 2.56 -20.90 -0.11
C GLN A 147 1.77 -20.34 1.06
N VAL A 148 0.52 -19.97 0.82
CA VAL A 148 -0.41 -19.65 1.89
C VAL A 148 -0.92 -20.94 2.51
N VAL A 149 -0.77 -21.07 3.82
CA VAL A 149 -1.18 -22.24 4.59
C VAL A 149 -2.23 -21.88 5.63
N LYS A 150 -3.10 -22.82 5.94
CA LYS A 150 -4.19 -22.69 6.93
C LYS A 150 -4.01 -23.61 8.13
N THR A 151 -3.08 -24.53 8.03
CA THR A 151 -2.73 -25.48 9.10
C THR A 151 -1.24 -25.52 9.34
N VAL A 152 -0.82 -25.97 10.50
CA VAL A 152 0.61 -26.17 10.81
C VAL A 152 1.20 -27.27 9.95
N GLU A 153 0.43 -28.34 9.73
CA GLU A 153 0.83 -29.49 8.92
C GLU A 153 1.16 -29.09 7.47
N ASP A 154 0.30 -28.28 6.83
CA ASP A 154 0.53 -27.75 5.47
C ASP A 154 1.83 -26.93 5.41
N GLY A 155 2.09 -26.13 6.46
CA GLY A 155 3.31 -25.33 6.54
C GLY A 155 4.55 -26.19 6.71
N VAL A 156 4.50 -27.24 7.51
CA VAL A 156 5.61 -28.19 7.68
C VAL A 156 5.88 -28.95 6.37
N GLU A 157 4.83 -29.40 5.68
CA GLU A 157 4.98 -30.06 4.38
C GLU A 157 5.63 -29.13 3.34
N PHE A 158 5.18 -27.89 3.27
CA PHE A 158 5.76 -26.93 2.34
C PHE A 158 7.21 -26.56 2.71
N ALA A 159 7.53 -26.44 4.00
CA ALA A 159 8.88 -26.16 4.46
C ALA A 159 9.89 -27.27 4.06
N LYS A 160 9.46 -28.53 3.93
CA LYS A 160 10.30 -29.60 3.40
C LYS A 160 10.73 -29.38 1.94
N VAL A 161 9.90 -28.65 1.18
CA VAL A 161 10.18 -28.31 -0.23
C VAL A 161 11.14 -27.13 -0.36
N ILE A 162 10.91 -26.08 0.42
CA ILE A 162 11.70 -24.83 0.31
C ILE A 162 12.97 -24.85 1.15
N GLY A 163 13.03 -25.70 2.18
CA GLY A 163 14.12 -25.76 3.15
C GLY A 163 14.06 -24.67 4.21
N TYR A 164 15.07 -24.65 5.08
CA TYR A 164 15.24 -23.63 6.13
C TYR A 164 16.45 -22.75 5.82
N PRO A 165 16.46 -21.48 6.27
CA PRO A 165 15.39 -20.78 6.99
C PRO A 165 14.16 -20.53 6.11
N ALA A 166 12.97 -20.43 6.76
CA ALA A 166 11.72 -20.05 6.14
C ALA A 166 11.16 -18.78 6.78
N VAL A 167 10.53 -17.91 5.99
CA VAL A 167 9.86 -16.70 6.47
C VAL A 167 8.38 -16.97 6.62
N LEU A 168 7.80 -16.54 7.72
CA LEU A 168 6.38 -16.69 8.01
C LEU A 168 5.73 -15.31 8.16
N ARG A 169 4.66 -15.07 7.40
CA ARG A 169 3.93 -13.80 7.40
C ARG A 169 2.44 -14.05 7.54
N PRO A 170 1.87 -13.83 8.74
CA PRO A 170 0.43 -13.93 8.92
C PRO A 170 -0.31 -12.90 8.05
N ALA A 171 -1.45 -13.29 7.49
CA ALA A 171 -2.28 -12.39 6.71
C ALA A 171 -2.97 -11.36 7.61
N TYR A 172 -3.04 -10.11 7.14
CA TYR A 172 -3.73 -9.00 7.80
C TYR A 172 -3.27 -8.69 9.23
N THR A 173 -2.00 -8.93 9.56
CA THR A 173 -1.40 -8.50 10.83
C THR A 173 -0.63 -7.20 10.66
N LEU A 174 -0.74 -6.31 11.66
CA LEU A 174 -0.02 -5.04 11.69
C LEU A 174 1.36 -5.23 12.34
N GLY A 175 2.37 -4.57 11.76
CA GLY A 175 3.69 -4.46 12.38
C GLY A 175 4.46 -5.77 12.50
N GLY A 176 4.20 -6.76 11.62
CA GLY A 176 4.92 -8.05 11.65
C GLY A 176 4.54 -8.95 12.82
N SER A 177 3.43 -8.64 13.53
CA SER A 177 2.97 -9.42 14.68
C SER A 177 2.65 -10.86 14.30
N GLY A 178 3.22 -11.83 15.01
CA GLY A 178 3.02 -13.25 14.79
C GLY A 178 3.80 -13.86 13.63
N GLY A 179 4.56 -13.05 12.88
CA GLY A 179 5.49 -13.52 11.88
C GLY A 179 6.91 -13.71 12.40
N GLY A 180 7.78 -14.31 11.58
CA GLY A 180 9.17 -14.52 11.94
C GLY A 180 9.94 -15.32 10.91
N ILE A 181 11.18 -15.64 11.27
CA ILE A 181 12.05 -16.54 10.51
C ILE A 181 12.22 -17.80 11.33
N ALA A 182 11.90 -18.93 10.72
CA ALA A 182 12.10 -20.25 11.29
C ALA A 182 13.38 -20.88 10.73
N HIS A 183 14.29 -21.27 11.59
CA HIS A 183 15.54 -21.94 11.21
C HIS A 183 15.45 -23.47 11.24
N ASN A 184 14.37 -24.00 11.79
CA ASN A 184 14.08 -25.42 11.93
C ASN A 184 12.57 -25.65 12.07
N GLN A 185 12.17 -26.92 12.08
CA GLN A 185 10.76 -27.31 12.15
C GLN A 185 10.08 -26.87 13.45
N GLU A 186 10.74 -26.97 14.60
CA GLU A 186 10.18 -26.62 15.89
C GLU A 186 9.84 -25.11 15.98
N GLU A 187 10.75 -24.27 15.48
CA GLU A 187 10.51 -22.83 15.35
C GLU A 187 9.36 -22.54 14.36
N LEU A 188 9.33 -23.26 13.22
CA LEU A 188 8.27 -23.11 12.24
C LEU A 188 6.89 -23.39 12.83
N GLU A 189 6.73 -24.53 13.52
CA GLU A 189 5.48 -24.92 14.17
C GLU A 189 5.02 -23.86 15.19
N THR A 190 5.92 -23.41 16.05
CA THR A 190 5.64 -22.37 17.04
C THR A 190 5.17 -21.06 16.41
N ILE A 191 5.85 -20.59 15.36
CA ILE A 191 5.50 -19.35 14.69
C ILE A 191 4.19 -19.51 13.93
N LEU A 192 3.95 -20.67 13.27
CA LEU A 192 2.70 -20.97 12.57
C LEU A 192 1.49 -20.98 13.50
N GLU A 193 1.57 -21.67 14.62
CA GLU A 193 0.48 -21.69 15.61
C GLU A 193 0.08 -20.28 16.05
N ASN A 194 1.09 -19.47 16.38
CA ASN A 194 0.85 -18.09 16.78
C ASN A 194 0.33 -17.22 15.62
N GLY A 195 0.91 -17.37 14.43
CA GLY A 195 0.52 -16.62 13.25
C GLY A 195 -0.91 -16.93 12.79
N LEU A 196 -1.30 -18.19 12.74
CA LEU A 196 -2.64 -18.63 12.40
C LEU A 196 -3.69 -18.11 13.39
N ARG A 197 -3.34 -18.09 14.69
CA ARG A 197 -4.20 -17.53 15.74
C ARG A 197 -4.38 -16.02 15.62
N LEU A 198 -3.33 -15.28 15.24
CA LEU A 198 -3.36 -13.82 15.14
C LEU A 198 -3.92 -13.33 13.81
N SER A 199 -3.84 -14.13 12.76
CA SER A 199 -4.43 -13.83 11.46
C SER A 199 -5.95 -13.80 11.53
N ARG A 200 -6.57 -12.70 11.09
CA ARG A 200 -8.04 -12.56 11.07
C ARG A 200 -8.73 -13.57 10.16
N VAL A 201 -8.03 -14.08 9.18
CA VAL A 201 -8.52 -15.06 8.20
C VAL A 201 -7.94 -16.45 8.41
N GLY A 202 -7.10 -16.65 9.46
CA GLY A 202 -6.48 -17.93 9.74
C GLY A 202 -5.49 -18.38 8.66
N GLU A 203 -4.78 -17.45 8.04
CA GLU A 203 -3.84 -17.73 6.96
C GLU A 203 -2.44 -17.17 7.28
N VAL A 204 -1.42 -17.96 6.96
CA VAL A 204 -0.01 -17.58 7.04
C VAL A 204 0.68 -17.89 5.72
N LEU A 205 1.39 -16.92 5.17
CA LEU A 205 2.28 -17.16 4.04
C LEU A 205 3.61 -17.71 4.57
N VAL A 206 4.01 -18.86 4.08
CA VAL A 206 5.33 -19.47 4.31
C VAL A 206 6.16 -19.29 3.05
N GLU A 207 7.31 -18.66 3.17
CA GLU A 207 8.17 -18.31 2.02
C GLU A 207 9.61 -18.78 2.25
N ARG A 208 10.30 -19.06 1.14
CA ARG A 208 11.73 -19.29 1.16
C ARG A 208 12.48 -18.04 1.62
N TYR A 209 13.38 -18.19 2.58
CA TYR A 209 14.25 -17.11 3.03
C TYR A 209 15.26 -16.73 1.98
N ILE A 210 15.32 -15.45 1.64
CA ILE A 210 16.26 -14.87 0.67
C ILE A 210 17.22 -13.86 1.34
N GLY A 211 17.46 -14.00 2.65
CA GLY A 211 18.39 -13.15 3.37
C GLY A 211 19.78 -13.15 2.77
N GLY A 212 20.43 -11.98 2.81
CA GLY A 212 21.73 -11.76 2.20
C GLY A 212 21.68 -11.41 0.71
N TRP A 213 20.50 -11.42 0.08
CA TRP A 213 20.33 -10.84 -1.24
C TRP A 213 20.31 -9.32 -1.16
N LYS A 214 20.71 -8.66 -2.24
CA LYS A 214 20.54 -7.22 -2.37
C LYS A 214 19.07 -6.89 -2.59
N GLU A 215 18.59 -5.89 -1.87
CA GLU A 215 17.27 -5.30 -2.07
C GLU A 215 17.46 -4.00 -2.86
N VAL A 216 16.85 -3.93 -4.04
CA VAL A 216 16.94 -2.79 -4.94
C VAL A 216 15.53 -2.35 -5.30
N GLU A 217 15.25 -1.08 -5.09
CA GLU A 217 13.99 -0.45 -5.45
C GLU A 217 14.15 0.41 -6.71
N TYR A 218 13.10 0.50 -7.51
CA TYR A 218 13.03 1.36 -8.68
C TYR A 218 11.80 2.25 -8.60
N GLU A 219 12.03 3.56 -8.70
CA GLU A 219 10.94 4.50 -8.94
C GLU A 219 10.62 4.54 -10.43
N VAL A 220 9.40 4.17 -10.76
CA VAL A 220 8.94 4.06 -12.14
C VAL A 220 7.70 4.92 -12.34
N MET A 221 7.72 5.76 -13.38
CA MET A 221 6.55 6.52 -13.83
C MET A 221 6.05 6.02 -15.17
N ARG A 222 4.73 5.93 -15.31
CA ARG A 222 4.09 5.59 -16.56
C ARG A 222 2.99 6.60 -16.87
N ASP A 223 2.98 7.10 -18.11
CA ASP A 223 1.95 8.01 -18.57
C ASP A 223 0.72 7.28 -19.15
N GLU A 224 -0.31 8.06 -19.50
CA GLU A 224 -1.55 7.55 -20.09
C GLU A 224 -1.34 6.87 -21.46
N ASN A 225 -0.30 7.27 -22.19
CA ASN A 225 0.07 6.68 -23.49
C ASN A 225 0.90 5.40 -23.37
N GLY A 226 1.26 5.04 -22.14
CA GLY A 226 2.06 3.85 -21.86
C GLY A 226 3.57 4.09 -21.91
N THR A 227 4.03 5.33 -22.05
CA THR A 227 5.45 5.66 -21.91
C THR A 227 5.89 5.41 -20.50
N CYS A 228 6.92 4.59 -20.32
CA CYS A 228 7.44 4.21 -19.01
C CYS A 228 8.87 4.70 -18.87
N ILE A 229 9.17 5.34 -17.75
CA ILE A 229 10.52 5.80 -17.41
C ILE A 229 10.89 5.36 -16.00
N THR A 230 12.13 4.97 -15.81
CA THR A 230 12.74 4.81 -14.50
C THR A 230 13.32 6.13 -14.05
N ILE A 231 12.84 6.65 -12.92
CA ILE A 231 13.32 7.92 -12.35
C ILE A 231 14.66 7.70 -11.68
N CYS A 232 14.73 6.70 -10.81
CA CYS A 232 15.94 6.32 -10.08
C CYS A 232 15.86 4.87 -9.62
N ASN A 233 16.97 4.35 -9.14
CA ASN A 233 17.05 3.13 -8.37
C ASN A 233 17.77 3.41 -7.05
N MET A 234 17.41 2.65 -6.03
CA MET A 234 18.01 2.72 -4.69
C MET A 234 18.30 1.33 -4.20
N GLU A 235 19.46 1.14 -3.56
CA GLU A 235 19.79 -0.09 -2.86
C GLU A 235 19.52 0.12 -1.36
N ASN A 236 18.72 -0.75 -0.76
CA ASN A 236 18.50 -0.76 0.67
C ASN A 236 19.75 -1.32 1.37
N ILE A 237 20.39 -0.48 2.18
CA ILE A 237 21.65 -0.82 2.85
C ILE A 237 21.44 -1.82 3.99
N ASP A 238 20.26 -1.77 4.61
CA ASP A 238 19.88 -2.69 5.69
C ASP A 238 18.68 -3.55 5.29
N PRO A 239 18.91 -4.82 4.95
CA PRO A 239 17.84 -5.74 4.59
C PRO A 239 16.86 -6.02 5.75
N GLU A 240 17.19 -5.64 6.99
CA GLU A 240 16.24 -5.69 8.10
C GLU A 240 15.30 -4.49 8.10
N ILE A 241 15.72 -3.35 7.58
CA ILE A 241 14.86 -2.19 7.35
C ILE A 241 13.91 -2.47 6.17
N GLY A 242 14.35 -3.15 5.13
CA GLY A 242 13.50 -3.61 4.03
C GLY A 242 12.32 -4.47 4.50
N ARG A 243 12.45 -5.18 5.60
CA ARG A 243 11.32 -5.82 6.28
C ARG A 243 10.32 -4.83 6.85
N ALA A 244 10.73 -3.63 7.18
CA ALA A 244 9.83 -2.58 7.65
C ALA A 244 9.11 -1.89 6.50
N SER A 245 9.72 -1.78 5.33
CA SER A 245 9.11 -1.19 4.12
C SER A 245 8.18 -2.17 3.39
N CYS A 246 8.36 -3.47 3.57
CA CYS A 246 7.43 -4.51 3.13
C CYS A 246 6.26 -4.76 4.11
N ARG A 247 6.00 -3.82 5.01
CA ARG A 247 4.93 -3.92 6.01
C ARG A 247 3.67 -3.20 5.58
#